data_9ff202c8bacc56af1962f720dcde40fe
#
_entry.id   9ff202c8bacc56af1962f720dcde40fe
#
_cell.length_a   1.000
_cell.length_b   1.000
_cell.length_c   1.000
_cell.angle_alpha   90.00
_cell.angle_beta   90.00
_cell.angle_gamma   90.00
#
_symmetry.space_group_name_H-M   'P 1'
#
loop_
_entity.id
_entity.type
_entity.pdbx_description
1 polymer ?
#
loop_
_entity_poly.entity_id
_entity_poly.type
_entity_poly.pdbx_seq_one_letter_code
_entity_poly.pdbx_strand_id
1 'polypeptide(L)'
;LTELGRILQLSRTDFSYFFRTKWLMAILLSLNLSDMLVIGLVYNGLMSFNYFQFFAPAVVVMGLFMGAMDTGRRIWLALREGVTQYYLSLPISNRGIVIAYLLAGGLSATLYSSTLMFVAFIVLPTHAVWNGLIMLPFLFTLAMGLAGIAASLAALASTHGEFFFAYQQIVQVSLLTLSTVYYPRQIMERYLPSILVDVASINPLSIAAEALREFTFRGYPVQPNVILNLAVTSLPFAILGALAYHRALHNLQLKGKL
;
A
#
# COMPACT_ATOMS: atom_id res chain seq x y z
N LEU A 1 -8.31 16.81 25.82
CA LEU A 1 -7.66 15.70 25.15
C LEU A 1 -6.18 16.02 24.92
N THR A 2 -5.28 15.08 25.24
CA THR A 2 -3.86 15.17 24.88
C THR A 2 -3.70 15.17 23.34
N GLU A 3 -2.56 15.62 22.82
CA GLU A 3 -2.30 15.61 21.36
C GLU A 3 -2.44 14.19 20.79
N LEU A 4 -1.93 13.19 21.51
CA LEU A 4 -2.09 11.77 21.13
C LEU A 4 -3.56 11.36 21.00
N GLY A 5 -4.42 11.79 21.93
CA GLY A 5 -5.85 11.50 21.86
C GLY A 5 -6.52 12.09 20.62
N ARG A 6 -6.11 13.29 20.20
CA ARG A 6 -6.60 13.95 18.98
C ARG A 6 -6.12 13.25 17.71
N ILE A 7 -4.84 12.82 17.69
CA ILE A 7 -4.27 12.03 16.58
C ILE A 7 -5.08 10.74 16.40
N LEU A 8 -5.33 10.01 17.49
CA LEU A 8 -6.10 8.77 17.44
C LEU A 8 -7.55 8.99 17.02
N GLN A 9 -8.17 10.09 17.48
CA GLN A 9 -9.54 10.44 17.09
C GLN A 9 -9.61 10.76 15.59
N LEU A 10 -8.69 11.56 15.08
CA LEU A 10 -8.62 11.88 13.63
C LEU A 10 -8.36 10.62 12.80
N SER A 11 -7.41 9.78 13.22
CA SER A 11 -7.12 8.50 12.57
C SER A 11 -8.36 7.59 12.54
N ARG A 12 -9.09 7.48 13.65
CA ARG A 12 -10.34 6.71 13.73
C ARG A 12 -11.42 7.27 12.80
N THR A 13 -11.52 8.59 12.69
CA THR A 13 -12.50 9.25 11.81
C THR A 13 -12.20 8.93 10.35
N ASP A 14 -10.95 9.10 9.89
CA ASP A 14 -10.56 8.79 8.52
C ASP A 14 -10.67 7.28 8.23
N PHE A 15 -10.26 6.43 9.16
CA PHE A 15 -10.43 4.99 9.05
C PHE A 15 -11.91 4.59 8.94
N SER A 16 -12.82 5.22 9.71
CA SER A 16 -14.25 4.95 9.61
C SER A 16 -14.85 5.39 8.27
N TYR A 17 -14.29 6.44 7.67
CA TYR A 17 -14.70 6.89 6.35
C TYR A 17 -14.39 5.85 5.25
N PHE A 18 -13.32 5.08 5.39
CA PHE A 18 -12.99 3.97 4.50
C PHE A 18 -14.17 2.98 4.38
N PHE A 19 -14.86 2.67 5.48
CA PHE A 19 -16.03 1.77 5.45
C PHE A 19 -17.32 2.41 4.95
N ARG A 20 -17.42 3.73 4.94
CA ARG A 20 -18.61 4.41 4.39
C ARG A 20 -18.68 4.29 2.88
N THR A 21 -17.57 4.09 2.20
CA THR A 21 -17.49 3.91 0.74
C THR A 21 -17.62 2.43 0.35
N LYS A 22 -18.66 1.75 0.86
CA LYS A 22 -18.87 0.29 0.70
C LYS A 22 -18.78 -0.20 -0.75
N TRP A 23 -19.39 0.54 -1.67
CA TRP A 23 -19.40 0.17 -3.08
C TRP A 23 -18.00 0.26 -3.72
N LEU A 24 -17.21 1.27 -3.37
CA LEU A 24 -15.84 1.37 -3.85
C LEU A 24 -14.98 0.20 -3.34
N MET A 25 -15.13 -0.13 -2.08
CA MET A 25 -14.43 -1.29 -1.49
C MET A 25 -14.83 -2.59 -2.17
N ALA A 26 -16.13 -2.79 -2.40
CA ALA A 26 -16.63 -3.98 -3.09
C ALA A 26 -16.09 -4.07 -4.52
N ILE A 27 -16.03 -2.96 -5.26
CA ILE A 27 -15.48 -2.91 -6.63
C ILE A 27 -13.98 -3.25 -6.61
N LEU A 28 -13.20 -2.59 -5.74
CA LEU A 28 -11.76 -2.84 -5.65
C LEU A 28 -11.46 -4.29 -5.25
N LEU A 29 -12.21 -4.85 -4.29
CA LEU A 29 -12.08 -6.25 -3.89
C LEU A 29 -12.41 -7.18 -5.05
N SER A 30 -13.52 -6.93 -5.76
CA SER A 30 -13.92 -7.74 -6.91
C SER A 30 -12.89 -7.71 -8.02
N LEU A 31 -12.29 -6.54 -8.31
CA LEU A 31 -11.22 -6.41 -9.31
C LEU A 31 -9.99 -7.23 -8.91
N ASN A 32 -9.48 -7.06 -7.69
CA ASN A 32 -8.30 -7.82 -7.24
C ASN A 32 -8.58 -9.33 -7.14
N LEU A 33 -9.79 -9.74 -6.74
CA LEU A 33 -10.18 -11.15 -6.74
C LEU A 33 -10.30 -11.70 -8.18
N SER A 34 -10.84 -10.89 -9.10
CA SER A 34 -10.90 -11.25 -10.51
C SER A 34 -9.49 -11.41 -11.09
N ASP A 35 -8.56 -10.49 -10.80
CA ASP A 35 -7.17 -10.60 -11.20
C ASP A 35 -6.54 -11.87 -10.62
N MET A 36 -6.73 -12.14 -9.35
CA MET A 36 -6.19 -13.34 -8.70
C MET A 36 -6.70 -14.62 -9.34
N LEU A 37 -8.00 -14.72 -9.58
CA LEU A 37 -8.62 -15.94 -10.11
C LEU A 37 -8.46 -16.04 -11.62
N VAL A 38 -8.83 -15.00 -12.38
CA VAL A 38 -8.84 -15.08 -13.84
C VAL A 38 -7.42 -15.04 -14.39
N ILE A 39 -6.64 -14.02 -14.05
CA ILE A 39 -5.25 -13.90 -14.55
C ILE A 39 -4.42 -15.06 -13.97
N GLY A 40 -4.54 -15.34 -12.68
CA GLY A 40 -3.82 -16.43 -12.03
C GLY A 40 -4.07 -17.79 -12.69
N LEU A 41 -5.33 -18.15 -12.97
CA LEU A 41 -5.69 -19.43 -13.57
C LEU A 41 -5.36 -19.49 -15.08
N VAL A 42 -5.61 -18.41 -15.82
CA VAL A 42 -5.30 -18.38 -17.26
C VAL A 42 -3.79 -18.53 -17.49
N TYR A 43 -2.99 -17.72 -16.78
CA TYR A 43 -1.53 -17.82 -16.91
C TYR A 43 -0.97 -19.13 -16.34
N ASN A 44 -1.65 -19.75 -15.36
CA ASN A 44 -1.26 -21.07 -14.89
C ASN A 44 -1.33 -22.14 -16.01
N GLY A 45 -2.27 -22.01 -16.94
CA GLY A 45 -2.34 -22.87 -18.12
C GLY A 45 -1.30 -22.58 -19.20
N LEU A 46 -0.70 -21.39 -19.21
CA LEU A 46 0.26 -20.94 -20.21
C LEU A 46 1.73 -21.07 -19.76
N MET A 47 1.97 -21.05 -18.44
CA MET A 47 3.32 -21.08 -17.87
C MET A 47 3.74 -22.51 -17.52
N SER A 48 5.04 -22.77 -17.58
CA SER A 48 5.64 -24.07 -17.20
C SER A 48 5.75 -24.30 -15.67
N PHE A 49 5.33 -23.35 -14.88
CA PHE A 49 5.31 -23.41 -13.41
C PHE A 49 3.93 -23.01 -12.88
N ASN A 50 3.65 -23.30 -11.61
CA ASN A 50 2.37 -22.94 -10.99
C ASN A 50 2.29 -21.41 -10.79
N TYR A 51 1.83 -20.71 -11.84
CA TYR A 51 1.69 -19.27 -11.85
C TYR A 51 0.64 -18.78 -10.83
N PHE A 52 -0.40 -19.55 -10.58
CA PHE A 52 -1.42 -19.19 -9.61
C PHE A 52 -0.86 -19.09 -8.19
N GLN A 53 -0.02 -20.05 -7.77
CA GLN A 53 0.67 -19.98 -6.48
C GLN A 53 1.67 -18.82 -6.40
N PHE A 54 2.27 -18.46 -7.51
CA PHE A 54 3.16 -17.32 -7.59
C PHE A 54 2.39 -15.99 -7.49
N PHE A 55 1.26 -15.87 -8.19
CA PHE A 55 0.54 -14.62 -8.38
C PHE A 55 -0.40 -14.27 -7.22
N ALA A 56 -1.06 -15.23 -6.58
CA ALA A 56 -2.02 -14.94 -5.52
C ALA A 56 -1.43 -14.16 -4.32
N PRO A 57 -0.21 -14.50 -3.80
CA PRO A 57 0.45 -13.66 -2.79
C PRO A 57 0.78 -12.25 -3.28
N ALA A 58 1.10 -12.12 -4.56
CA ALA A 58 1.36 -10.82 -5.17
C ALA A 58 0.11 -9.93 -5.22
N VAL A 59 -1.07 -10.51 -5.48
CA VAL A 59 -2.34 -9.77 -5.43
C VAL A 59 -2.63 -9.22 -4.03
N VAL A 60 -2.21 -9.89 -2.98
CA VAL A 60 -2.29 -9.37 -1.59
C VAL A 60 -1.50 -8.06 -1.46
N VAL A 61 -0.30 -8.00 -2.04
CA VAL A 61 0.55 -6.79 -2.04
C VAL A 61 -0.01 -5.71 -2.98
N MET A 62 -0.58 -6.09 -4.12
CA MET A 62 -1.31 -5.16 -5.00
C MET A 62 -2.49 -4.52 -4.26
N GLY A 63 -3.25 -5.31 -3.52
CA GLY A 63 -4.33 -4.82 -2.69
C GLY A 63 -3.85 -3.87 -1.60
N LEU A 64 -2.71 -4.16 -0.96
CA LEU A 64 -2.08 -3.24 -0.01
C LEU A 64 -1.78 -1.89 -0.67
N PHE A 65 -1.18 -1.93 -1.85
CA PHE A 65 -0.89 -0.72 -2.63
C PHE A 65 -2.16 0.07 -2.95
N MET A 66 -3.19 -0.59 -3.48
CA MET A 66 -4.46 0.06 -3.84
C MET A 66 -5.17 0.66 -2.62
N GLY A 67 -5.22 -0.06 -1.50
CA GLY A 67 -5.79 0.43 -0.26
C GLY A 67 -5.04 1.64 0.32
N ALA A 68 -3.70 1.66 0.19
CA ALA A 68 -2.89 2.80 0.59
C ALA A 68 -3.10 4.02 -0.33
N MET A 69 -3.19 3.81 -1.65
CA MET A 69 -3.45 4.88 -2.62
C MET A 69 -4.83 5.52 -2.43
N ASP A 70 -5.84 4.78 -1.96
CA ASP A 70 -7.16 5.35 -1.61
C ASP A 70 -7.07 6.45 -0.54
N THR A 71 -6.08 6.40 0.34
CA THR A 71 -5.82 7.48 1.31
C THR A 71 -5.56 8.82 0.62
N GLY A 72 -4.82 8.82 -0.48
CA GLY A 72 -4.60 10.02 -1.28
C GLY A 72 -5.90 10.59 -1.84
N ARG A 73 -6.79 9.73 -2.35
CA ARG A 73 -8.13 10.15 -2.85
C ARG A 73 -8.95 10.80 -1.73
N ARG A 74 -8.96 10.20 -0.53
CA ARG A 74 -9.69 10.76 0.63
C ARG A 74 -9.13 12.11 1.05
N ILE A 75 -7.81 12.26 1.10
CA ILE A 75 -7.15 13.52 1.43
C ILE A 75 -7.41 14.57 0.34
N TRP A 76 -7.38 14.19 -0.93
CA TRP A 76 -7.71 15.10 -2.02
C TRP A 76 -9.16 15.63 -1.91
N LEU A 77 -10.12 14.77 -1.59
CA LEU A 77 -11.50 15.18 -1.32
C LEU A 77 -11.57 16.11 -0.10
N ALA A 78 -10.91 15.76 1.00
CA ALA A 78 -10.87 16.58 2.21
C ALA A 78 -10.26 17.98 1.98
N LEU A 79 -9.28 18.08 1.07
CA LEU A 79 -8.70 19.36 0.64
C LEU A 79 -9.72 20.20 -0.16
N ARG A 80 -10.45 19.57 -1.08
CA ARG A 80 -11.47 20.26 -1.89
C ARG A 80 -12.68 20.72 -1.09
N GLU A 81 -13.10 19.94 -0.12
CA GLU A 81 -14.28 20.19 0.71
C GLU A 81 -13.98 21.11 1.90
N GLY A 82 -12.73 21.58 2.06
CA GLY A 82 -12.34 22.44 3.17
C GLY A 82 -12.17 21.72 4.53
N VAL A 83 -12.29 20.38 4.56
CA VAL A 83 -12.16 19.60 5.77
C VAL A 83 -10.74 19.67 6.33
N THR A 84 -9.73 19.74 5.47
CA THR A 84 -8.34 19.89 5.90
C THR A 84 -8.10 21.22 6.60
N GLN A 85 -8.70 22.34 6.12
CA GLN A 85 -8.63 23.65 6.77
C GLN A 85 -9.26 23.60 8.17
N TYR A 86 -10.39 22.90 8.31
CA TYR A 86 -11.01 22.69 9.62
C TYR A 86 -10.07 21.93 10.55
N TYR A 87 -9.40 20.84 10.09
CA TYR A 87 -8.46 20.11 10.94
C TYR A 87 -7.24 20.95 11.34
N LEU A 88 -6.78 21.84 10.47
CA LEU A 88 -5.69 22.77 10.78
C LEU A 88 -6.08 23.87 11.77
N SER A 89 -7.36 24.18 11.92
CA SER A 89 -7.87 25.11 12.96
C SER A 89 -7.98 24.44 14.33
N LEU A 90 -7.94 23.12 14.42
CA LEU A 90 -7.94 22.40 15.69
C LEU A 90 -6.57 22.48 16.37
N PRO A 91 -6.50 22.38 17.69
CA PRO A 91 -5.24 22.39 18.42
C PRO A 91 -4.50 21.03 18.29
N ILE A 92 -4.11 20.72 17.07
CA ILE A 92 -3.32 19.56 16.66
C ILE A 92 -2.13 20.03 15.80
N SER A 93 -0.95 19.47 16.00
CA SER A 93 0.22 19.86 15.19
C SER A 93 0.10 19.33 13.77
N ASN A 94 0.79 19.98 12.80
CA ASN A 94 0.88 19.47 11.42
C ASN A 94 1.45 18.05 11.38
N ARG A 95 2.42 17.74 12.26
CA ARG A 95 2.96 16.37 12.40
C ARG A 95 1.89 15.40 12.89
N GLY A 96 1.05 15.83 13.83
CA GLY A 96 -0.07 15.04 14.33
C GLY A 96 -1.07 14.69 13.25
N ILE A 97 -1.42 15.64 12.37
CA ILE A 97 -2.29 15.42 11.22
C ILE A 97 -1.66 14.40 10.24
N VAL A 98 -0.38 14.57 9.92
CA VAL A 98 0.34 13.62 9.06
C VAL A 98 0.30 12.20 9.64
N ILE A 99 0.67 12.05 10.91
CA ILE A 99 0.67 10.74 11.59
C ILE A 99 -0.74 10.14 11.59
N ALA A 100 -1.78 10.93 11.86
CA ALA A 100 -3.17 10.45 11.87
C ALA A 100 -3.60 9.85 10.52
N TYR A 101 -3.30 10.55 9.42
CA TYR A 101 -3.63 10.05 8.08
C TYR A 101 -2.79 8.83 7.68
N LEU A 102 -1.51 8.78 8.04
CA LEU A 102 -0.67 7.62 7.78
C LEU A 102 -1.14 6.38 8.54
N LEU A 103 -1.49 6.55 9.83
CA LEU A 103 -2.05 5.47 10.63
C LEU A 103 -3.38 4.95 10.05
N ALA A 104 -4.29 5.86 9.71
CA ALA A 104 -5.58 5.49 9.10
C ALA A 104 -5.38 4.79 7.74
N GLY A 105 -4.51 5.32 6.90
CA GLY A 105 -4.18 4.77 5.60
C GLY A 105 -3.50 3.40 5.71
N GLY A 106 -2.54 3.28 6.61
CA GLY A 106 -1.88 2.01 6.89
C GLY A 106 -2.87 0.94 7.38
N LEU A 107 -3.75 1.28 8.34
CA LEU A 107 -4.78 0.38 8.85
C LEU A 107 -5.78 -0.03 7.75
N SER A 108 -6.26 0.92 6.96
CA SER A 108 -7.21 0.66 5.87
C SER A 108 -6.62 -0.29 4.82
N ALA A 109 -5.39 -0.01 4.39
CA ALA A 109 -4.70 -0.81 3.39
C ALA A 109 -4.35 -2.22 3.91
N THR A 110 -3.88 -2.31 5.15
CA THR A 110 -3.56 -3.61 5.76
C THR A 110 -4.81 -4.46 5.94
N LEU A 111 -5.93 -3.88 6.38
CA LEU A 111 -7.19 -4.60 6.50
C LEU A 111 -7.68 -5.09 5.14
N TYR A 112 -7.62 -4.23 4.12
CA TYR A 112 -7.98 -4.60 2.75
C TYR A 112 -7.10 -5.74 2.22
N SER A 113 -5.80 -5.64 2.37
CA SER A 113 -4.82 -6.66 2.00
C SER A 113 -5.02 -7.97 2.77
N SER A 114 -5.33 -7.88 4.07
CA SER A 114 -5.64 -9.06 4.91
C SER A 114 -6.88 -9.81 4.43
N THR A 115 -7.89 -9.09 3.90
CA THR A 115 -9.07 -9.74 3.30
C THR A 115 -8.68 -10.55 2.06
N LEU A 116 -7.82 -10.01 1.20
CA LEU A 116 -7.31 -10.73 0.03
C LEU A 116 -6.43 -11.92 0.45
N MET A 117 -5.60 -11.74 1.48
CA MET A 117 -4.78 -12.80 2.04
C MET A 117 -5.64 -13.95 2.60
N PHE A 118 -6.73 -13.62 3.28
CA PHE A 118 -7.67 -14.62 3.77
C PHE A 118 -8.31 -15.43 2.63
N VAL A 119 -8.72 -14.76 1.55
CA VAL A 119 -9.24 -15.46 0.36
C VAL A 119 -8.17 -16.33 -0.28
N ALA A 120 -6.93 -15.84 -0.40
CA ALA A 120 -5.82 -16.62 -0.92
C ALA A 120 -5.56 -17.88 -0.06
N PHE A 121 -5.73 -17.80 1.26
CA PHE A 121 -5.63 -18.97 2.16
C PHE A 121 -6.73 -20.02 1.95
N ILE A 122 -7.92 -19.60 1.52
CA ILE A 122 -9.01 -20.54 1.21
C ILE A 122 -8.75 -21.26 -0.11
N VAL A 123 -8.20 -20.56 -1.09
CA VAL A 123 -8.04 -21.07 -2.46
C VAL A 123 -6.73 -21.85 -2.65
N LEU A 124 -5.68 -21.46 -1.93
CA LEU A 124 -4.36 -22.10 -2.03
C LEU A 124 -4.09 -23.03 -0.83
N PRO A 125 -3.43 -24.16 -1.05
CA PRO A 125 -2.91 -24.96 0.06
C PRO A 125 -1.83 -24.13 0.78
N THR A 126 -2.15 -23.70 2.00
CA THR A 126 -1.25 -22.89 2.82
C THR A 126 -0.66 -23.74 3.93
N HIS A 127 0.65 -23.62 4.12
CA HIS A 127 1.36 -24.41 5.13
C HIS A 127 1.59 -23.65 6.44
N ALA A 128 1.53 -22.31 6.42
CA ALA A 128 1.85 -21.48 7.57
C ALA A 128 1.04 -20.19 7.68
N VAL A 129 -0.25 -20.28 8.00
CA VAL A 129 -1.14 -19.13 8.22
C VAL A 129 -0.58 -18.16 9.27
N TRP A 130 0.06 -18.70 10.33
CA TRP A 130 0.67 -17.90 11.40
C TRP A 130 1.79 -16.99 10.91
N ASN A 131 2.54 -17.40 9.90
CA ASN A 131 3.58 -16.57 9.29
C ASN A 131 2.97 -15.33 8.61
N GLY A 132 1.74 -15.44 8.09
CA GLY A 132 1.01 -14.31 7.56
C GLY A 132 0.72 -13.24 8.62
N LEU A 133 0.40 -13.65 9.84
CA LEU A 133 0.20 -12.71 10.95
C LEU A 133 1.49 -11.99 11.34
N ILE A 134 2.63 -12.68 11.28
CA ILE A 134 3.96 -12.06 11.51
C ILE A 134 4.28 -11.02 10.43
N MET A 135 3.77 -11.19 9.20
CA MET A 135 3.97 -10.24 8.12
C MET A 135 3.13 -8.95 8.27
N LEU A 136 2.01 -8.98 9.00
CA LEU A 136 1.09 -7.83 9.11
C LEU A 136 1.76 -6.53 9.60
N PRO A 137 2.64 -6.49 10.62
CA PRO A 137 3.32 -5.27 11.02
C PRO A 137 4.17 -4.64 9.92
N PHE A 138 4.83 -5.48 9.09
CA PHE A 138 5.65 -5.00 7.96
C PHE A 138 4.78 -4.48 6.83
N LEU A 139 3.69 -5.18 6.50
CA LEU A 139 2.70 -4.72 5.53
C LEU A 139 2.06 -3.40 5.98
N PHE A 140 1.73 -3.27 7.27
CA PHE A 140 1.21 -2.03 7.85
C PHE A 140 2.22 -0.87 7.72
N THR A 141 3.48 -1.10 8.05
CA THR A 141 4.52 -0.08 7.95
C THR A 141 4.77 0.34 6.50
N LEU A 142 4.78 -0.64 5.57
CA LEU A 142 4.88 -0.38 4.14
C LEU A 142 3.66 0.42 3.64
N ALA A 143 2.46 0.04 4.06
CA ALA A 143 1.23 0.74 3.71
C ALA A 143 1.22 2.19 4.21
N MET A 144 1.77 2.48 5.40
CA MET A 144 1.94 3.86 5.88
C MET A 144 2.83 4.68 4.92
N GLY A 145 3.92 4.10 4.41
CA GLY A 145 4.78 4.76 3.44
C GLY A 145 4.06 5.07 2.13
N LEU A 146 3.35 4.09 1.60
CA LEU A 146 2.53 4.25 0.39
C LEU A 146 1.41 5.29 0.59
N ALA A 147 0.73 5.27 1.73
CA ALA A 147 -0.28 6.25 2.09
C ALA A 147 0.30 7.67 2.18
N GLY A 148 1.52 7.81 2.71
CA GLY A 148 2.24 9.09 2.75
C GLY A 148 2.58 9.62 1.35
N ILE A 149 3.01 8.76 0.44
CA ILE A 149 3.22 9.12 -0.98
C ILE A 149 1.89 9.55 -1.60
N ALA A 150 0.83 8.77 -1.45
CA ALA A 150 -0.50 9.09 -1.98
C ALA A 150 -1.03 10.43 -1.43
N ALA A 151 -0.84 10.69 -0.13
CA ALA A 151 -1.20 11.94 0.52
C ALA A 151 -0.40 13.14 -0.03
N SER A 152 0.89 12.95 -0.30
CA SER A 152 1.72 14.00 -0.91
C SER A 152 1.31 14.31 -2.34
N LEU A 153 0.96 13.30 -3.14
CA LEU A 153 0.40 13.49 -4.48
C LEU A 153 -0.93 14.25 -4.44
N ALA A 154 -1.81 13.92 -3.50
CA ALA A 154 -3.07 14.63 -3.27
C ALA A 154 -2.85 16.10 -2.95
N ALA A 155 -1.88 16.39 -2.10
CA ALA A 155 -1.51 17.76 -1.75
C ALA A 155 -0.91 18.53 -2.95
N LEU A 156 -0.06 17.90 -3.76
CA LEU A 156 0.49 18.51 -4.98
C LEU A 156 -0.59 18.80 -6.03
N ALA A 157 -1.56 17.93 -6.16
CA ALA A 157 -2.66 18.02 -7.11
C ALA A 157 -3.93 18.69 -6.53
N SER A 158 -3.81 19.42 -5.43
CA SER A 158 -4.95 19.98 -4.68
C SER A 158 -5.89 20.85 -5.52
N THR A 159 -5.40 21.50 -6.58
CA THR A 159 -6.18 22.40 -7.45
C THR A 159 -6.86 21.67 -8.62
N HIS A 160 -6.33 20.55 -9.08
CA HIS A 160 -6.81 19.85 -10.27
C HIS A 160 -6.83 18.33 -10.03
N GLY A 161 -8.03 17.77 -9.92
CA GLY A 161 -8.20 16.34 -9.63
C GLY A 161 -7.62 15.41 -10.67
N GLU A 162 -7.60 15.81 -11.92
CA GLU A 162 -7.03 15.04 -13.02
C GLU A 162 -5.54 14.77 -12.81
N PHE A 163 -4.80 15.73 -12.27
CA PHE A 163 -3.39 15.55 -11.95
C PHE A 163 -3.17 14.54 -10.82
N PHE A 164 -4.07 14.48 -9.83
CA PHE A 164 -3.98 13.47 -8.78
C PHE A 164 -4.06 12.07 -9.36
N PHE A 165 -5.06 11.81 -10.21
CA PHE A 165 -5.22 10.49 -10.83
C PHE A 165 -4.08 10.15 -11.78
N ALA A 166 -3.59 11.13 -12.57
CA ALA A 166 -2.44 10.93 -13.45
C ALA A 166 -1.17 10.58 -12.67
N TYR A 167 -0.85 11.32 -11.61
CA TYR A 167 0.30 11.03 -10.76
C TYR A 167 0.17 9.68 -10.04
N GLN A 168 -1.03 9.36 -9.55
CA GLN A 168 -1.30 8.06 -8.95
C GLN A 168 -1.03 6.93 -9.94
N GLN A 169 -1.48 7.04 -11.19
CA GLN A 169 -1.24 6.06 -12.24
C GLN A 169 0.24 5.92 -12.57
N ILE A 170 0.98 7.02 -12.68
CA ILE A 170 2.43 6.97 -12.91
C ILE A 170 3.14 6.20 -11.79
N VAL A 171 2.82 6.53 -10.53
CA VAL A 171 3.41 5.84 -9.37
C VAL A 171 3.00 4.37 -9.34
N GLN A 172 1.74 4.06 -9.64
CA GLN A 172 1.23 2.69 -9.69
C GLN A 172 1.95 1.86 -10.76
N VAL A 173 2.00 2.35 -11.99
CA VAL A 173 2.67 1.65 -13.09
C VAL A 173 4.16 1.47 -12.76
N SER A 174 4.83 2.51 -12.27
CA SER A 174 6.25 2.44 -11.94
C SER A 174 6.54 1.41 -10.86
N LEU A 175 5.83 1.47 -9.73
CA LEU A 175 6.08 0.56 -8.59
C LEU A 175 5.66 -0.87 -8.87
N LEU A 176 4.54 -1.10 -9.55
CA LEU A 176 4.06 -2.46 -9.83
C LEU A 176 4.81 -3.11 -11.00
N THR A 177 5.09 -2.37 -12.07
CA THR A 177 5.79 -2.91 -13.24
C THR A 177 7.26 -3.17 -12.94
N LEU A 178 7.91 -2.27 -12.17
CA LEU A 178 9.27 -2.46 -11.69
C LEU A 178 9.29 -3.24 -10.37
N SER A 179 8.58 -4.35 -10.33
CA SER A 179 8.54 -5.26 -9.19
C SER A 179 8.40 -6.70 -9.65
N THR A 180 8.70 -7.65 -8.74
CA THR A 180 8.48 -9.08 -8.97
C THR A 180 7.03 -9.51 -8.70
N VAL A 181 6.09 -8.55 -8.67
CA VAL A 181 4.66 -8.83 -8.44
C VAL A 181 4.08 -9.64 -9.60
N TYR A 182 4.28 -9.19 -10.83
CA TYR A 182 3.74 -9.86 -12.03
C TYR A 182 4.61 -10.98 -12.57
N TYR A 183 5.93 -10.84 -12.46
CA TYR A 183 6.88 -11.77 -13.08
C TYR A 183 7.94 -12.25 -12.09
N PRO A 184 8.26 -13.56 -12.09
CA PRO A 184 9.40 -14.06 -11.34
C PRO A 184 10.70 -13.40 -11.77
N ARG A 185 11.62 -13.22 -10.84
CA ARG A 185 12.92 -12.60 -11.08
C ARG A 185 13.68 -13.27 -12.25
N GLN A 186 13.62 -14.62 -12.36
CA GLN A 186 14.28 -15.37 -13.43
C GLN A 186 13.77 -14.99 -14.82
N ILE A 187 12.48 -14.68 -14.96
CA ILE A 187 11.91 -14.21 -16.22
C ILE A 187 12.39 -12.78 -16.49
N MET A 188 12.41 -11.92 -15.49
CA MET A 188 12.91 -10.55 -15.66
C MET A 188 14.38 -10.53 -16.10
N GLU A 189 15.24 -11.34 -15.48
CA GLU A 189 16.67 -11.47 -15.81
C GLU A 189 16.91 -11.91 -17.26
N ARG A 190 15.97 -12.65 -17.84
CA ARG A 190 16.06 -13.12 -19.22
C ARG A 190 15.72 -12.06 -20.26
N TYR A 191 14.82 -11.14 -19.92
CA TYR A 191 14.23 -10.21 -20.91
C TYR A 191 14.54 -8.74 -20.64
N LEU A 192 14.99 -8.38 -19.44
CA LEU A 192 15.23 -6.99 -19.05
C LEU A 192 16.72 -6.72 -18.80
N PRO A 193 17.17 -5.48 -19.01
CA PRO A 193 18.50 -5.04 -18.57
C PRO A 193 18.70 -5.24 -17.06
N SER A 194 19.92 -5.60 -16.65
CA SER A 194 20.25 -5.89 -15.24
C SER A 194 19.86 -4.77 -14.29
N ILE A 195 20.04 -3.51 -14.70
CA ILE A 195 19.68 -2.34 -13.89
C ILE A 195 18.19 -2.32 -13.52
N LEU A 196 17.29 -2.74 -14.42
CA LEU A 196 15.85 -2.80 -14.14
C LEU A 196 15.50 -3.98 -13.20
N VAL A 197 16.24 -5.08 -13.34
CA VAL A 197 16.11 -6.23 -12.42
C VAL A 197 16.57 -5.87 -11.02
N ASP A 198 17.68 -5.14 -10.90
CA ASP A 198 18.20 -4.66 -9.62
C ASP A 198 17.20 -3.70 -8.96
N VAL A 199 16.67 -2.73 -9.71
CA VAL A 199 15.60 -1.83 -9.22
C VAL A 199 14.37 -2.63 -8.77
N ALA A 200 13.94 -3.63 -9.54
CA ALA A 200 12.82 -4.48 -9.16
C ALA A 200 13.11 -5.29 -7.89
N SER A 201 14.35 -5.73 -7.67
CA SER A 201 14.72 -6.54 -6.50
C SER A 201 14.74 -5.74 -5.19
N ILE A 202 15.08 -4.43 -5.24
CA ILE A 202 15.06 -3.54 -4.08
C ILE A 202 13.70 -2.88 -3.85
N ASN A 203 12.76 -3.07 -4.77
CA ASN A 203 11.42 -2.51 -4.64
C ASN A 203 10.70 -3.12 -3.42
N PRO A 204 10.17 -2.29 -2.50
CA PRO A 204 9.53 -2.79 -1.29
C PRO A 204 8.31 -3.69 -1.56
N LEU A 205 7.61 -3.52 -2.69
CA LEU A 205 6.50 -4.39 -3.09
C LEU A 205 7.01 -5.79 -3.49
N SER A 206 8.18 -5.87 -4.16
CA SER A 206 8.83 -7.15 -4.48
C SER A 206 9.21 -7.91 -3.21
N ILE A 207 9.88 -7.24 -2.28
CA ILE A 207 10.33 -7.84 -1.02
C ILE A 207 9.14 -8.35 -0.21
N ALA A 208 8.04 -7.58 -0.15
CA ALA A 208 6.82 -7.99 0.53
C ALA A 208 6.15 -9.20 -0.16
N ALA A 209 6.07 -9.20 -1.50
CA ALA A 209 5.48 -10.30 -2.26
C ALA A 209 6.29 -11.59 -2.13
N GLU A 210 7.62 -11.50 -2.20
CA GLU A 210 8.51 -12.65 -2.03
C GLU A 210 8.44 -13.21 -0.61
N ALA A 211 8.43 -12.34 0.40
CA ALA A 211 8.28 -12.76 1.79
C ALA A 211 6.95 -13.50 2.02
N LEU A 212 5.83 -13.00 1.48
CA LEU A 212 4.55 -13.69 1.54
C LEU A 212 4.59 -15.05 0.84
N ARG A 213 5.20 -15.14 -0.36
CA ARG A 213 5.33 -16.39 -1.11
C ARG A 213 6.09 -17.43 -0.30
N GLU A 214 7.25 -17.06 0.23
CA GLU A 214 8.15 -18.00 0.91
C GLU A 214 7.62 -18.41 2.28
N PHE A 215 7.26 -17.47 3.12
CA PHE A 215 6.95 -17.76 4.53
C PHE A 215 5.51 -18.15 4.75
N THR A 216 4.56 -17.55 4.05
CA THR A 216 3.15 -17.78 4.30
C THR A 216 2.60 -18.90 3.43
N PHE A 217 2.92 -18.90 2.14
CA PHE A 217 2.34 -19.88 1.22
C PHE A 217 3.19 -21.13 1.03
N ARG A 218 4.51 -21.02 1.01
CA ARG A 218 5.41 -22.20 0.99
C ARG A 218 5.72 -22.76 2.38
N GLY A 219 5.47 -21.99 3.42
CA GLY A 219 5.62 -22.41 4.81
C GLY A 219 7.07 -22.53 5.27
N TYR A 220 8.01 -21.87 4.60
CA TYR A 220 9.39 -21.84 5.08
C TYR A 220 9.48 -21.12 6.43
N PRO A 221 10.40 -21.52 7.30
CA PRO A 221 10.59 -20.86 8.59
C PRO A 221 11.03 -19.41 8.36
N VAL A 222 10.42 -18.49 9.11
CA VAL A 222 10.76 -17.06 9.02
C VAL A 222 12.16 -16.85 9.58
N GLN A 223 13.09 -16.49 8.70
CA GLN A 223 14.47 -16.25 9.06
C GLN A 223 14.68 -14.82 9.57
N PRO A 224 15.53 -14.59 10.58
CA PRO A 224 15.78 -13.26 11.12
C PRO A 224 16.29 -12.25 10.11
N ASN A 225 17.10 -12.67 9.12
CA ASN A 225 17.61 -11.83 8.05
C ASN A 225 16.48 -11.28 7.15
N VAL A 226 15.42 -12.03 6.94
CA VAL A 226 14.27 -11.58 6.13
C VAL A 226 13.42 -10.59 6.92
N ILE A 227 13.21 -10.82 8.21
CA ILE A 227 12.59 -9.85 9.11
C ILE A 227 13.38 -8.53 9.07
N LEU A 228 14.70 -8.62 9.15
CA LEU A 228 15.57 -7.45 9.06
C LEU A 228 15.42 -6.73 7.71
N ASN A 229 15.43 -7.45 6.60
CA ASN A 229 15.26 -6.87 5.27
C ASN A 229 13.89 -6.19 5.12
N LEU A 230 12.81 -6.82 5.60
CA LEU A 230 11.49 -6.21 5.61
C LEU A 230 11.44 -4.94 6.46
N ALA A 231 12.08 -4.94 7.62
CA ALA A 231 12.15 -3.76 8.47
C ALA A 231 13.00 -2.64 7.85
N VAL A 232 14.18 -2.98 7.29
CA VAL A 232 15.09 -2.04 6.64
C VAL A 232 14.47 -1.42 5.38
N THR A 233 13.56 -2.09 4.71
CA THR A 233 12.86 -1.54 3.54
C THR A 233 11.59 -0.78 3.91
N SER A 234 10.77 -1.33 4.81
CA SER A 234 9.47 -0.73 5.14
C SER A 234 9.58 0.52 6.02
N LEU A 235 10.49 0.54 7.00
CA LEU A 235 10.65 1.69 7.91
C LEU A 235 11.13 2.96 7.20
N PRO A 236 12.24 2.95 6.42
CA PRO A 236 12.66 4.12 5.66
C PRO A 236 11.59 4.57 4.67
N PHE A 237 10.87 3.64 4.05
CA PHE A 237 9.80 3.96 3.13
C PHE A 237 8.63 4.68 3.84
N ALA A 238 8.25 4.25 5.05
CA ALA A 238 7.27 4.93 5.88
C ALA A 238 7.73 6.34 6.30
N ILE A 239 9.01 6.49 6.67
CA ILE A 239 9.59 7.79 7.01
C ILE A 239 9.60 8.72 5.81
N LEU A 240 10.02 8.23 4.63
CA LEU A 240 10.01 9.03 3.40
C LEU A 240 8.60 9.47 3.01
N GLY A 241 7.61 8.59 3.10
CA GLY A 241 6.20 8.94 2.88
C GLY A 241 5.69 10.01 3.85
N ALA A 242 6.02 9.89 5.14
CA ALA A 242 5.68 10.87 6.16
C ALA A 242 6.32 12.25 5.88
N LEU A 243 7.61 12.25 5.54
CA LEU A 243 8.34 13.49 5.21
C LEU A 243 7.81 14.14 3.94
N ALA A 244 7.51 13.35 2.91
CA ALA A 244 6.94 13.84 1.66
C ALA A 244 5.59 14.54 1.90
N TYR A 245 4.70 13.88 2.65
CA TYR A 245 3.39 14.46 2.96
C TYR A 245 3.52 15.69 3.87
N HIS A 246 4.38 15.65 4.88
CA HIS A 246 4.62 16.80 5.75
C HIS A 246 5.08 18.03 4.98
N ARG A 247 6.06 17.85 4.06
CA ARG A 247 6.53 18.93 3.17
C ARG A 247 5.45 19.44 2.23
N ALA A 248 4.68 18.53 1.65
CA ALA A 248 3.60 18.90 0.73
C ALA A 248 2.51 19.72 1.44
N LEU A 249 2.10 19.32 2.66
CA LEU A 249 1.13 20.04 3.49
C LEU A 249 1.64 21.43 3.89
N HIS A 250 2.91 21.50 4.32
CA HIS A 250 3.54 22.79 4.68
C HIS A 250 3.61 23.75 3.48
N ASN A 251 3.96 23.25 2.29
CA ASN A 251 3.99 24.05 1.08
C ASN A 251 2.60 24.58 0.68
N LEU A 252 1.53 23.83 0.92
CA LEU A 252 0.17 24.29 0.69
C LEU A 252 -0.21 25.46 1.62
N GLN A 253 0.19 25.36 2.90
CA GLN A 253 -0.02 26.44 3.88
C GLN A 253 0.73 27.71 3.47
N LEU A 254 2.01 27.61 3.08
CA LEU A 254 2.80 28.76 2.63
C LEU A 254 2.24 29.45 1.39
N LYS A 255 1.57 28.70 0.51
CA LYS A 255 0.94 29.24 -0.71
C LYS A 255 -0.47 29.81 -0.47
N GLY A 256 -0.94 29.82 0.76
CA GLY A 256 -2.29 30.29 1.09
C GLY A 256 -3.41 29.47 0.43
N LYS A 257 -3.16 28.18 0.14
CA LYS A 257 -4.12 27.28 -0.49
C LYS A 257 -4.87 26.42 0.54
N LEU A 258 -4.58 26.64 1.82
CA LEU A 258 -5.22 26.03 2.98
C LEU A 258 -5.70 27.09 3.94
#